data_ac0a4106fdc4f7c338a3cb3b876114c8
#
_entry.id   ac0a4106fdc4f7c338a3cb3b876114c8
#
_cell.length_a   1.000
_cell.length_b   1.000
_cell.length_c   1.000
_cell.angle_alpha   90.00
_cell.angle_beta   90.00
_cell.angle_gamma   90.00
#
_symmetry.space_group_name_H-M   'P 1'
#
loop_
_entity.id
_entity.type
_entity.pdbx_description
1 polymer ?
#
loop_
_entity_poly.entity_id
_entity_poly.type
_entity_poly.pdbx_seq_one_letter_code
_entity_poly.pdbx_strand_id
1 'polypeptide(L)'
;MFRIGLSTCGKPFDEALFRGYRQAGIDVMEVSLDKEGCDAFDFRQARRLSAAYEVPLWSFHLPFMPFEQIDISHPALAGKTVPYLSEMIRRGGQIGIEKFIIHPSGEPIDEADRDARLSTAMESLAALARVAAENGAVMAVENLPRTCLGRDSSDILRLLAADDRLRVCFDTNHLLRETHGNFVKAVGEKIVTTHVSDYDFIDEKHWLPGEGKVDWPTLTQLLKNAGYGGVWLYEVGFKAPRSRPRSRDLTCEDFVRNAREIFGGFPITAVE
;
A
#
# COMPACT_ATOMS: atom_id res chain seq x y z
N MET A 1 -4.86 14.49 13.60
CA MET A 1 -3.56 14.31 12.94
C MET A 1 -3.48 12.83 12.61
N PHE A 2 -3.01 12.45 11.41
CA PHE A 2 -2.84 11.04 11.05
C PHE A 2 -1.69 10.44 11.87
N ARG A 3 -1.76 9.13 12.15
CA ARG A 3 -0.59 8.38 12.61
C ARG A 3 0.40 8.22 11.45
N ILE A 4 1.69 8.16 11.75
CA ILE A 4 2.75 8.02 10.74
C ILE A 4 3.10 6.54 10.61
N GLY A 5 2.92 6.00 9.41
CA GLY A 5 3.31 4.63 9.06
C GLY A 5 4.45 4.61 8.04
N LEU A 6 5.20 3.54 8.04
CA LEU A 6 6.26 3.33 7.06
C LEU A 6 6.27 1.88 6.60
N SER A 7 6.24 1.68 5.28
CA SER A 7 6.40 0.36 4.67
C SER A 7 7.85 -0.13 4.83
N THR A 8 8.01 -1.44 4.93
CA THR A 8 9.35 -2.05 5.03
C THR A 8 10.16 -1.94 3.75
N CYS A 9 9.56 -1.59 2.63
CA CYS A 9 10.13 -1.41 1.28
C CYS A 9 11.65 -1.63 1.17
N GLY A 10 12.07 -2.84 0.79
CA GLY A 10 13.48 -3.17 0.55
C GLY A 10 14.39 -3.17 1.78
N LYS A 11 13.86 -3.06 2.99
CA LYS A 11 14.62 -3.18 4.23
C LYS A 11 14.54 -4.60 4.80
N PRO A 12 15.63 -5.11 5.39
CA PRO A 12 15.58 -6.35 6.16
C PRO A 12 14.57 -6.24 7.29
N PHE A 13 13.74 -7.27 7.44
CA PHE A 13 12.75 -7.35 8.52
C PHE A 13 13.42 -7.94 9.78
N ASP A 14 14.04 -7.08 10.57
CA ASP A 14 14.83 -7.46 11.73
C ASP A 14 14.63 -6.52 12.93
N GLU A 15 15.32 -6.80 14.01
CA GLU A 15 15.27 -6.01 15.24
C GLU A 15 15.76 -4.57 15.04
N ALA A 16 16.74 -4.35 14.17
CA ALA A 16 17.28 -3.02 13.90
C ALA A 16 16.25 -2.11 13.24
N LEU A 17 15.43 -2.69 12.35
CA LEU A 17 14.31 -1.98 11.70
C LEU A 17 13.29 -1.49 12.75
N PHE A 18 12.83 -2.37 13.63
CA PHE A 18 11.85 -2.02 14.67
C PHE A 18 12.40 -0.95 15.64
N ARG A 19 13.66 -1.10 16.04
CA ARG A 19 14.35 -0.11 16.89
C ARG A 19 14.41 1.25 16.20
N GLY A 20 14.81 1.30 14.93
CA GLY A 20 14.86 2.53 14.14
C GLY A 20 13.50 3.20 14.03
N TYR A 21 12.43 2.44 13.73
CA TYR A 21 11.07 2.98 13.65
C TYR A 21 10.64 3.57 14.99
N ARG A 22 10.82 2.82 16.09
CA ARG A 22 10.45 3.29 17.43
C ARG A 22 11.21 4.56 17.83
N GLN A 23 12.52 4.60 17.61
CA GLN A 23 13.36 5.76 17.96
C GLN A 23 13.00 7.01 17.17
N ALA A 24 12.68 6.87 15.89
CA ALA A 24 12.27 7.99 15.04
C ALA A 24 10.85 8.51 15.34
N GLY A 25 10.01 7.71 16.00
CA GLY A 25 8.61 8.05 16.27
C GLY A 25 7.67 7.66 15.13
N ILE A 26 7.98 6.58 14.38
CA ILE A 26 7.05 5.92 13.47
C ILE A 26 6.02 5.18 14.33
N ASP A 27 4.74 5.42 14.09
CA ASP A 27 3.65 4.88 14.90
C ASP A 27 3.28 3.44 14.57
N VAL A 28 3.44 3.04 13.30
CA VAL A 28 3.05 1.71 12.79
C VAL A 28 3.90 1.30 11.60
N MET A 29 3.89 0.00 11.31
CA MET A 29 4.63 -0.60 10.20
C MET A 29 3.68 -1.31 9.23
N GLU A 30 3.95 -1.21 7.94
CA GLU A 30 3.47 -2.15 6.94
C GLU A 30 4.56 -3.15 6.60
N VAL A 31 4.21 -4.43 6.56
CA VAL A 31 5.09 -5.48 6.05
C VAL A 31 4.91 -5.54 4.53
N SER A 32 5.98 -5.22 3.78
CA SER A 32 6.01 -5.32 2.32
C SER A 32 7.29 -6.05 1.91
N LEU A 33 7.14 -7.25 1.37
CA LEU A 33 8.22 -8.16 1.00
C LEU A 33 7.95 -8.74 -0.39
N ASP A 34 9.02 -9.11 -1.09
CA ASP A 34 8.91 -9.94 -2.29
C ASP A 34 8.41 -11.35 -1.95
N LYS A 35 8.18 -12.17 -2.99
CA LYS A 35 7.69 -13.53 -2.79
C LYS A 35 8.61 -14.38 -1.91
N GLU A 36 9.93 -14.31 -2.12
CA GLU A 36 10.90 -15.08 -1.35
C GLU A 36 10.91 -14.65 0.12
N GLY A 37 10.85 -13.35 0.37
CA GLY A 37 10.72 -12.79 1.70
C GLY A 37 9.42 -13.22 2.39
N CYS A 38 8.31 -13.25 1.66
CA CYS A 38 7.02 -13.75 2.16
C CYS A 38 7.05 -15.25 2.47
N ASP A 39 7.68 -16.06 1.63
CA ASP A 39 7.82 -17.51 1.85
C ASP A 39 8.66 -17.81 3.10
N ALA A 40 9.70 -17.00 3.35
CA ALA A 40 10.58 -17.11 4.51
C ALA A 40 10.08 -16.37 5.77
N PHE A 41 8.94 -15.66 5.70
CA PHE A 41 8.51 -14.75 6.76
C PHE A 41 8.11 -15.47 8.04
N ASP A 42 8.82 -15.16 9.13
CA ASP A 42 8.50 -15.68 10.48
C ASP A 42 7.47 -14.77 11.17
N PHE A 43 6.19 -15.11 11.00
CA PHE A 43 5.07 -14.40 11.64
C PHE A 43 5.17 -14.36 13.17
N ARG A 44 5.74 -15.39 13.82
CA ARG A 44 5.89 -15.42 15.28
C ARG A 44 6.98 -14.43 15.73
N GLN A 45 8.09 -14.37 15.00
CA GLN A 45 9.14 -13.37 15.25
C GLN A 45 8.61 -11.96 15.02
N ALA A 46 7.86 -11.73 13.94
CA ALA A 46 7.24 -10.44 13.64
C ALA A 46 6.35 -9.96 14.79
N ARG A 47 5.48 -10.82 15.31
CA ARG A 47 4.64 -10.51 16.50
C ARG A 47 5.49 -10.16 17.72
N ARG A 48 6.56 -10.94 18.00
CA ARG A 48 7.45 -10.66 19.15
C ARG A 48 8.13 -9.30 19.03
N LEU A 49 8.70 -8.99 17.86
CA LEU A 49 9.37 -7.71 17.61
C LEU A 49 8.39 -6.55 17.70
N SER A 50 7.22 -6.66 17.06
CA SER A 50 6.16 -5.66 17.15
C SER A 50 5.79 -5.33 18.60
N ALA A 51 5.60 -6.35 19.43
CA ALA A 51 5.28 -6.16 20.85
C ALA A 51 6.47 -5.59 21.65
N ALA A 52 7.70 -6.07 21.41
CA ALA A 52 8.90 -5.65 22.15
C ALA A 52 9.26 -4.18 21.89
N TYR A 53 9.04 -3.69 20.67
CA TYR A 53 9.37 -2.33 20.26
C TYR A 53 8.15 -1.38 20.25
N GLU A 54 6.96 -1.88 20.55
CA GLU A 54 5.70 -1.12 20.49
C GLU A 54 5.48 -0.45 19.13
N VAL A 55 5.79 -1.16 18.03
CA VAL A 55 5.53 -0.77 16.64
C VAL A 55 4.54 -1.76 16.06
N PRO A 56 3.23 -1.48 16.10
CA PRO A 56 2.20 -2.36 15.58
C PRO A 56 2.34 -2.63 14.09
N LEU A 57 2.06 -3.87 13.67
CA LEU A 57 1.94 -4.25 12.27
C LEU A 57 0.56 -3.80 11.77
N TRP A 58 0.50 -2.68 11.07
CA TRP A 58 -0.73 -2.05 10.59
C TRP A 58 -1.36 -2.79 9.44
N SER A 59 -0.52 -3.19 8.49
CA SER A 59 -0.92 -3.87 7.26
C SER A 59 0.15 -4.86 6.80
N PHE A 60 -0.27 -5.75 5.92
CA PHE A 60 0.61 -6.65 5.19
C PHE A 60 0.31 -6.48 3.70
N HIS A 61 1.31 -6.02 2.95
CA HIS A 61 1.24 -5.99 1.50
C HIS A 61 1.47 -7.39 0.97
N LEU A 62 0.44 -7.99 0.37
CA LEU A 62 0.56 -9.31 -0.22
C LEU A 62 1.52 -9.27 -1.41
N PRO A 63 2.35 -10.29 -1.62
CA PRO A 63 3.29 -10.29 -2.72
C PRO A 63 2.56 -10.26 -4.06
N PHE A 64 3.06 -9.44 -4.98
CA PHE A 64 2.51 -9.24 -6.32
C PHE A 64 3.48 -9.57 -7.44
N MET A 65 4.75 -9.82 -7.10
CA MET A 65 5.80 -10.17 -8.07
C MET A 65 6.46 -11.51 -7.73
N PRO A 66 6.99 -12.23 -8.73
CA PRO A 66 6.92 -11.90 -10.16
C PRO A 66 5.55 -12.18 -10.77
N PHE A 67 5.09 -11.35 -11.70
CA PHE A 67 3.74 -11.44 -12.30
C PHE A 67 3.47 -12.76 -13.01
N GLU A 68 4.50 -13.45 -13.48
CA GLU A 68 4.39 -14.78 -14.08
C GLU A 68 4.05 -15.88 -13.08
N GLN A 69 4.11 -15.58 -11.78
CA GLN A 69 3.84 -16.53 -10.70
C GLN A 69 2.68 -16.10 -9.82
N ILE A 70 2.50 -14.79 -9.64
CA ILE A 70 1.52 -14.21 -8.73
C ILE A 70 0.71 -13.16 -9.48
N ASP A 71 -0.52 -13.51 -9.85
CA ASP A 71 -1.48 -12.57 -10.44
C ASP A 71 -2.89 -13.12 -10.22
N ILE A 72 -3.69 -12.41 -9.43
CA ILE A 72 -5.06 -12.81 -9.11
C ILE A 72 -6.03 -12.58 -10.27
N SER A 73 -5.64 -11.78 -11.25
CA SER A 73 -6.46 -11.48 -12.43
C SER A 73 -6.19 -12.41 -13.60
N HIS A 74 -5.07 -13.15 -13.58
CA HIS A 74 -4.69 -14.01 -14.69
C HIS A 74 -5.39 -15.37 -14.58
N PRO A 75 -6.23 -15.79 -15.58
CA PRO A 75 -7.02 -17.02 -15.48
C PRO A 75 -6.21 -18.29 -15.20
N ALA A 76 -4.99 -18.37 -15.75
CA ALA A 76 -4.12 -19.53 -15.55
C ALA A 76 -3.38 -19.51 -14.19
N LEU A 77 -3.30 -18.37 -13.52
CA LEU A 77 -2.55 -18.21 -12.26
C LEU A 77 -3.46 -18.11 -11.03
N ALA A 78 -4.63 -17.53 -11.16
CA ALA A 78 -5.55 -17.26 -10.05
C ALA A 78 -5.82 -18.49 -9.18
N GLY A 79 -6.00 -19.66 -9.80
CA GLY A 79 -6.24 -20.93 -9.09
C GLY A 79 -5.11 -21.37 -8.16
N LYS A 80 -3.89 -20.89 -8.35
CA LYS A 80 -2.73 -21.12 -7.48
C LYS A 80 -2.47 -19.93 -6.57
N THR A 81 -2.62 -18.74 -7.09
CA THR A 81 -2.36 -17.49 -6.36
C THR A 81 -3.32 -17.30 -5.20
N VAL A 82 -4.62 -17.48 -5.40
CA VAL A 82 -5.63 -17.27 -4.35
C VAL A 82 -5.40 -18.17 -3.11
N PRO A 83 -5.19 -19.49 -3.23
CA PRO A 83 -4.84 -20.32 -2.06
C PRO A 83 -3.56 -19.90 -1.36
N TYR A 84 -2.51 -19.52 -2.12
CA TYR A 84 -1.23 -19.06 -1.58
C TYR A 84 -1.40 -17.78 -0.75
N LEU A 85 -2.08 -16.77 -1.28
CA LEU A 85 -2.35 -15.51 -0.57
C LEU A 85 -3.30 -15.74 0.62
N SER A 86 -4.26 -16.65 0.49
CA SER A 86 -5.17 -17.02 1.58
C SER A 86 -4.42 -17.56 2.80
N GLU A 87 -3.36 -18.34 2.59
CA GLU A 87 -2.54 -18.83 3.69
C GLU A 87 -1.79 -17.70 4.40
N MET A 88 -1.26 -16.73 3.65
CA MET A 88 -0.64 -15.53 4.24
C MET A 88 -1.62 -14.71 5.06
N ILE A 89 -2.84 -14.53 4.57
CA ILE A 89 -3.91 -13.82 5.29
C ILE A 89 -4.22 -14.54 6.61
N ARG A 90 -4.37 -15.86 6.61
CA ARG A 90 -4.62 -16.64 7.84
C ARG A 90 -3.49 -16.47 8.85
N ARG A 91 -2.24 -16.63 8.40
CA ARG A 91 -1.07 -16.50 9.27
C ARG A 91 -0.90 -15.07 9.81
N GLY A 92 -1.14 -14.07 8.96
CA GLY A 92 -1.10 -12.66 9.38
C GLY A 92 -2.21 -12.29 10.37
N GLY A 93 -3.44 -12.76 10.13
CA GLY A 93 -4.56 -12.56 11.06
C GLY A 93 -4.30 -13.17 12.45
N GLN A 94 -3.64 -14.34 12.52
CA GLN A 94 -3.27 -14.97 13.80
C GLN A 94 -2.30 -14.14 14.64
N ILE A 95 -1.56 -13.22 14.03
CA ILE A 95 -0.64 -12.30 14.73
C ILE A 95 -1.20 -10.89 14.89
N GLY A 96 -2.46 -10.66 14.48
CA GLY A 96 -3.17 -9.41 14.68
C GLY A 96 -3.02 -8.40 13.54
N ILE A 97 -2.61 -8.83 12.34
CA ILE A 97 -2.67 -7.98 11.15
C ILE A 97 -4.12 -7.88 10.68
N GLU A 98 -4.64 -6.67 10.65
CA GLU A 98 -6.05 -6.40 10.34
C GLU A 98 -6.29 -5.91 8.91
N LYS A 99 -5.24 -5.64 8.13
CA LYS A 99 -5.35 -5.14 6.75
C LYS A 99 -4.36 -5.85 5.85
N PHE A 100 -4.87 -6.38 4.74
CA PHE A 100 -4.06 -6.98 3.69
C PHE A 100 -4.23 -6.18 2.41
N ILE A 101 -3.11 -5.69 1.87
CA ILE A 101 -3.10 -4.92 0.64
C ILE A 101 -2.91 -5.86 -0.53
N ILE A 102 -3.67 -5.67 -1.58
CA ILE A 102 -3.63 -6.52 -2.78
C ILE A 102 -3.57 -5.70 -4.06
N HIS A 103 -2.64 -6.01 -4.93
CA HIS A 103 -2.68 -5.59 -6.33
C HIS A 103 -3.76 -6.38 -7.07
N PRO A 104 -4.75 -5.71 -7.69
CA PRO A 104 -5.82 -6.41 -8.41
C PRO A 104 -5.33 -7.08 -9.69
N SER A 105 -4.13 -6.75 -10.18
CA SER A 105 -3.50 -7.39 -11.34
C SER A 105 -2.00 -7.17 -11.39
N GLY A 106 -1.30 -7.97 -12.20
CA GLY A 106 0.00 -7.60 -12.76
C GLY A 106 -0.14 -6.70 -13.99
N GLU A 107 0.98 -6.39 -14.64
CA GLU A 107 1.05 -5.63 -15.90
C GLU A 107 2.13 -6.18 -16.85
N PRO A 108 2.05 -5.92 -18.16
CA PRO A 108 0.99 -5.17 -18.84
C PRO A 108 -0.30 -5.98 -19.02
N ILE A 109 -1.44 -5.28 -19.16
CA ILE A 109 -2.71 -5.86 -19.58
C ILE A 109 -3.12 -5.27 -20.93
N ASP A 110 -3.31 -6.12 -21.93
CA ASP A 110 -3.86 -5.71 -23.20
C ASP A 110 -5.36 -5.37 -23.06
N GLU A 111 -5.82 -4.33 -23.74
CA GLU A 111 -7.22 -3.92 -23.67
C GLU A 111 -8.19 -5.03 -24.13
N ALA A 112 -7.76 -5.91 -25.05
CA ALA A 112 -8.56 -7.06 -25.49
C ALA A 112 -8.81 -8.08 -24.36
N ASP A 113 -7.89 -8.20 -23.41
CA ASP A 113 -7.98 -9.17 -22.31
C ASP A 113 -8.60 -8.57 -21.06
N ARG A 114 -8.78 -7.24 -21.03
CA ARG A 114 -9.12 -6.49 -19.81
C ARG A 114 -10.39 -6.97 -19.12
N ASP A 115 -11.46 -7.25 -19.87
CA ASP A 115 -12.73 -7.71 -19.27
C ASP A 115 -12.61 -9.12 -18.68
N ALA A 116 -11.89 -10.02 -19.34
CA ALA A 116 -11.60 -11.36 -18.81
C ALA A 116 -10.73 -11.30 -17.55
N ARG A 117 -9.70 -10.44 -17.56
CA ARG A 117 -8.83 -10.20 -16.41
C ARG A 117 -9.60 -9.60 -15.25
N LEU A 118 -10.49 -8.65 -15.50
CA LEU A 118 -11.35 -8.04 -14.48
C LEU A 118 -12.29 -9.07 -13.85
N SER A 119 -12.96 -9.91 -14.66
CA SER A 119 -13.83 -10.98 -14.15
C SER A 119 -13.07 -11.93 -13.22
N THR A 120 -11.89 -12.40 -13.63
CA THR A 120 -11.04 -13.27 -12.81
C THR A 120 -10.57 -12.59 -11.53
N ALA A 121 -10.20 -11.31 -11.60
CA ALA A 121 -9.80 -10.53 -10.43
C ALA A 121 -10.95 -10.39 -9.43
N MET A 122 -12.18 -10.13 -9.90
CA MET A 122 -13.36 -10.02 -9.04
C MET A 122 -13.66 -11.33 -8.30
N GLU A 123 -13.61 -12.48 -8.99
CA GLU A 123 -13.77 -13.79 -8.35
C GLU A 123 -12.70 -14.03 -7.28
N SER A 124 -11.46 -13.73 -7.60
CA SER A 124 -10.31 -13.86 -6.69
C SER A 124 -10.46 -12.94 -5.47
N LEU A 125 -10.82 -11.68 -5.68
CA LEU A 125 -11.03 -10.69 -4.62
C LEU A 125 -12.15 -11.08 -3.66
N ALA A 126 -13.27 -11.59 -4.19
CA ALA A 126 -14.38 -12.09 -3.36
C ALA A 126 -13.95 -13.27 -2.47
N ALA A 127 -13.13 -14.18 -3.01
CA ALA A 127 -12.58 -15.29 -2.24
C ALA A 127 -11.62 -14.81 -1.13
N LEU A 128 -10.69 -13.90 -1.47
CA LEU A 128 -9.72 -13.35 -0.51
C LEU A 128 -10.38 -12.46 0.56
N ALA A 129 -11.41 -11.67 0.19
CA ALA A 129 -12.17 -10.86 1.13
C ALA A 129 -12.88 -11.72 2.19
N ARG A 130 -13.39 -12.89 1.81
CA ARG A 130 -13.98 -13.85 2.75
C ARG A 130 -12.93 -14.38 3.70
N VAL A 131 -11.78 -14.82 3.20
CA VAL A 131 -10.69 -15.32 4.04
C VAL A 131 -10.20 -14.24 5.01
N ALA A 132 -10.05 -12.99 4.55
CA ALA A 132 -9.68 -11.88 5.42
C ALA A 132 -10.71 -11.68 6.54
N ALA A 133 -11.99 -11.62 6.22
CA ALA A 133 -13.06 -11.45 7.21
C ALA A 133 -13.13 -12.60 8.23
N GLU A 134 -12.95 -13.85 7.81
CA GLU A 134 -12.87 -15.02 8.68
C GLU A 134 -11.71 -14.95 9.69
N ASN A 135 -10.69 -14.14 9.39
CA ASN A 135 -9.52 -13.93 10.23
C ASN A 135 -9.48 -12.55 10.90
N GLY A 136 -10.64 -11.85 10.96
CA GLY A 136 -10.76 -10.55 11.62
C GLY A 136 -10.08 -9.40 10.89
N ALA A 137 -9.82 -9.56 9.59
CA ALA A 137 -9.09 -8.60 8.78
C ALA A 137 -9.92 -8.09 7.57
N VAL A 138 -9.40 -7.07 6.92
CA VAL A 138 -9.97 -6.42 5.74
C VAL A 138 -9.01 -6.57 4.56
N MET A 139 -9.56 -6.90 3.38
CA MET A 139 -8.84 -6.85 2.12
C MET A 139 -8.96 -5.44 1.52
N ALA A 140 -7.84 -4.77 1.30
CA ALA A 140 -7.77 -3.45 0.70
C ALA A 140 -7.17 -3.55 -0.71
N VAL A 141 -7.99 -3.22 -1.71
CA VAL A 141 -7.57 -3.20 -3.12
C VAL A 141 -6.83 -1.91 -3.39
N GLU A 142 -5.63 -2.01 -3.93
CA GLU A 142 -4.82 -0.85 -4.27
C GLU A 142 -5.13 -0.34 -5.67
N ASN A 143 -5.21 0.99 -5.83
CA ASN A 143 -5.22 1.58 -7.16
C ASN A 143 -3.82 1.52 -7.77
N LEU A 144 -3.74 1.09 -9.03
CA LEU A 144 -2.48 0.85 -9.74
C LEU A 144 -2.34 1.72 -10.99
N PRO A 145 -1.12 1.95 -11.48
CA PRO A 145 -0.90 2.83 -12.63
C PRO A 145 -1.12 2.14 -13.98
N ARG A 146 -0.87 2.86 -15.06
CA ARG A 146 -0.67 2.40 -16.47
C ARG A 146 -1.79 1.49 -17.01
N THR A 147 -1.45 0.23 -17.28
CA THR A 147 -2.38 -0.75 -17.88
C THR A 147 -3.05 -1.66 -16.85
N CYS A 148 -2.66 -1.58 -15.58
CA CYS A 148 -3.20 -2.40 -14.51
C CYS A 148 -4.73 -2.26 -14.37
N LEU A 149 -5.35 -3.23 -13.73
CA LEU A 149 -6.68 -3.05 -13.16
C LEU A 149 -6.59 -2.10 -11.96
N GLY A 150 -7.65 -1.30 -11.74
CA GLY A 150 -7.63 -0.30 -10.67
C GLY A 150 -6.92 1.00 -11.04
N ARG A 151 -6.69 1.27 -12.32
CA ARG A 151 -5.98 2.46 -12.83
C ARG A 151 -6.72 3.78 -12.66
N ASP A 152 -7.97 3.73 -12.24
CA ASP A 152 -8.83 4.87 -11.93
C ASP A 152 -9.97 4.47 -10.98
N SER A 153 -10.72 5.45 -10.49
CA SER A 153 -11.83 5.22 -9.56
C SER A 153 -12.95 4.35 -10.14
N SER A 154 -13.18 4.41 -11.45
CA SER A 154 -14.20 3.57 -12.12
C SER A 154 -13.81 2.09 -12.07
N ASP A 155 -12.54 1.78 -12.35
CA ASP A 155 -12.00 0.42 -12.23
C ASP A 155 -12.08 -0.08 -10.78
N ILE A 156 -11.66 0.74 -9.82
CA ILE A 156 -11.73 0.40 -8.39
C ILE A 156 -13.17 0.09 -7.98
N LEU A 157 -14.14 0.92 -8.35
CA LEU A 157 -15.55 0.67 -8.01
C LEU A 157 -16.07 -0.63 -8.62
N ARG A 158 -15.65 -0.97 -9.85
CA ARG A 158 -15.99 -2.27 -10.47
C ARG A 158 -15.38 -3.44 -9.67
N LEU A 159 -14.12 -3.35 -9.27
CA LEU A 159 -13.47 -4.38 -8.45
C LEU A 159 -14.13 -4.54 -7.08
N LEU A 160 -14.48 -3.44 -6.42
CA LEU A 160 -15.15 -3.46 -5.12
C LEU A 160 -16.57 -4.03 -5.18
N ALA A 161 -17.22 -4.03 -6.35
CA ALA A 161 -18.52 -4.66 -6.53
C ALA A 161 -18.49 -6.20 -6.40
N ALA A 162 -17.31 -6.82 -6.36
CA ALA A 162 -17.15 -8.25 -6.16
C ALA A 162 -17.55 -8.71 -4.73
N ASP A 163 -17.36 -7.86 -3.72
CA ASP A 163 -17.71 -8.16 -2.33
C ASP A 163 -17.78 -6.87 -1.48
N ASP A 164 -18.86 -6.69 -0.72
CA ASP A 164 -19.08 -5.49 0.11
C ASP A 164 -18.06 -5.28 1.22
N ARG A 165 -17.29 -6.31 1.57
CA ARG A 165 -16.21 -6.26 2.57
C ARG A 165 -14.91 -5.66 2.03
N LEU A 166 -14.76 -5.57 0.72
CA LEU A 166 -13.58 -4.97 0.09
C LEU A 166 -13.47 -3.47 0.44
N ARG A 167 -12.25 -3.04 0.61
CA ARG A 167 -11.88 -1.66 0.91
C ARG A 167 -10.77 -1.21 -0.05
N VAL A 168 -10.33 0.02 0.10
CA VAL A 168 -9.33 0.65 -0.77
C VAL A 168 -8.05 0.92 0.03
N CYS A 169 -6.92 0.52 -0.54
CA CYS A 169 -5.62 1.11 -0.27
C CYS A 169 -5.42 2.23 -1.31
N PHE A 170 -5.34 3.47 -0.86
CA PHE A 170 -5.15 4.59 -1.76
C PHE A 170 -3.66 4.90 -1.92
N ASP A 171 -3.10 4.53 -3.08
CA ASP A 171 -1.77 4.98 -3.47
C ASP A 171 -1.84 6.31 -4.20
N THR A 172 -1.11 7.29 -3.66
CA THR A 172 -1.08 8.67 -4.17
C THR A 172 -0.28 8.83 -5.45
N ASN A 173 0.61 7.90 -5.74
CA ASN A 173 1.58 7.95 -6.84
C ASN A 173 1.09 7.23 -8.12
N HIS A 174 0.00 6.47 -8.03
CA HIS A 174 -0.48 5.61 -9.11
C HIS A 174 -1.58 6.26 -9.99
N LEU A 175 -2.03 7.48 -9.69
CA LEU A 175 -3.09 8.12 -10.46
C LEU A 175 -2.53 8.89 -11.68
N LEU A 176 -2.51 8.23 -12.84
CA LEU A 176 -2.06 8.80 -14.10
C LEU A 176 -3.22 9.26 -15.01
N ARG A 177 -4.47 8.90 -14.69
CA ARG A 177 -5.65 9.11 -15.54
C ARG A 177 -6.69 10.06 -14.95
N GLU A 178 -6.61 10.32 -13.66
CA GLU A 178 -7.51 11.22 -12.96
C GLU A 178 -6.79 11.97 -11.83
N THR A 179 -7.44 12.97 -11.26
CA THR A 179 -6.90 13.73 -10.13
C THR A 179 -7.18 13.01 -8.81
N HIS A 180 -6.34 13.24 -7.80
CA HIS A 180 -6.58 12.79 -6.43
C HIS A 180 -7.97 13.20 -5.92
N GLY A 181 -8.41 14.43 -6.25
CA GLY A 181 -9.73 14.93 -5.86
C GLY A 181 -10.90 14.11 -6.42
N ASN A 182 -10.83 13.73 -7.69
CA ASN A 182 -11.86 12.90 -8.32
C ASN A 182 -11.86 11.49 -7.71
N PHE A 183 -10.68 10.89 -7.53
CA PHE A 183 -10.55 9.58 -6.93
C PHE A 183 -11.10 9.55 -5.49
N VAL A 184 -10.64 10.45 -4.62
CA VAL A 184 -11.10 10.52 -3.22
C VAL A 184 -12.60 10.82 -3.14
N LYS A 185 -13.15 11.66 -4.03
CA LYS A 185 -14.59 11.90 -4.10
C LYS A 185 -15.39 10.63 -4.44
N ALA A 186 -14.85 9.78 -5.30
CA ALA A 186 -15.53 8.57 -5.75
C ALA A 186 -15.46 7.42 -4.72
N VAL A 187 -14.31 7.22 -4.05
CA VAL A 187 -14.05 6.04 -3.23
C VAL A 187 -13.64 6.36 -1.79
N GLY A 188 -13.60 7.63 -1.39
CA GLY A 188 -13.01 8.08 -0.13
C GLY A 188 -13.53 7.39 1.12
N GLU A 189 -14.84 7.10 1.20
CA GLU A 189 -15.46 6.38 2.31
C GLU A 189 -14.99 4.92 2.43
N LYS A 190 -14.41 4.36 1.36
CA LYS A 190 -13.88 3.00 1.31
C LYS A 190 -12.39 2.93 1.63
N ILE A 191 -11.67 4.06 1.72
CA ILE A 191 -10.23 4.10 2.01
C ILE A 191 -9.99 3.70 3.46
N VAL A 192 -9.21 2.65 3.69
CA VAL A 192 -8.83 2.14 5.02
C VAL A 192 -7.34 2.24 5.31
N THR A 193 -6.53 2.45 4.28
CA THR A 193 -5.10 2.72 4.37
C THR A 193 -4.65 3.50 3.14
N THR A 194 -3.45 4.09 3.22
CA THR A 194 -2.87 4.86 2.11
C THR A 194 -1.44 4.39 1.87
N HIS A 195 -0.98 4.47 0.62
CA HIS A 195 0.42 4.50 0.25
C HIS A 195 0.77 5.91 -0.20
N VAL A 196 1.68 6.53 0.53
CA VAL A 196 2.02 7.94 0.34
C VAL A 196 3.40 8.04 -0.27
N SER A 197 3.45 8.54 -1.49
CA SER A 197 4.68 8.92 -2.18
C SER A 197 4.39 9.98 -3.25
N ASP A 198 5.41 10.69 -3.70
CA ASP A 198 5.28 11.79 -4.66
C ASP A 198 5.73 11.39 -6.06
N TYR A 199 5.28 12.12 -7.07
CA TYR A 199 5.59 11.89 -8.48
C TYR A 199 5.36 13.14 -9.32
N ASP A 200 5.60 13.01 -10.63
CA ASP A 200 5.50 14.12 -11.59
C ASP A 200 4.19 14.12 -12.41
N PHE A 201 3.24 13.21 -12.13
CA PHE A 201 2.03 12.92 -12.90
C PHE A 201 2.30 12.34 -14.31
N ILE A 202 3.52 11.89 -14.59
CA ILE A 202 3.89 11.27 -15.87
C ILE A 202 3.95 9.75 -15.71
N ASP A 203 4.59 9.28 -14.62
CA ASP A 203 4.69 7.87 -14.26
C ASP A 203 4.94 7.74 -12.75
N GLU A 204 4.76 6.54 -12.18
CA GLU A 204 5.07 6.29 -10.76
C GLU A 204 6.55 6.55 -10.46
N LYS A 205 6.86 7.10 -9.29
CA LYS A 205 8.22 7.51 -8.90
C LYS A 205 8.61 7.11 -7.49
N HIS A 206 7.66 6.98 -6.58
CA HIS A 206 7.87 6.73 -5.15
C HIS A 206 8.88 7.71 -4.50
N TRP A 207 8.77 9.00 -4.87
CA TRP A 207 9.57 10.06 -4.27
C TRP A 207 9.03 10.44 -2.88
N LEU A 208 9.86 11.05 -2.06
CA LEU A 208 9.39 11.63 -0.80
C LEU A 208 8.42 12.78 -1.09
N PRO A 209 7.29 12.91 -0.37
CA PRO A 209 6.39 14.05 -0.50
C PRO A 209 7.09 15.41 -0.47
N GLY A 210 6.81 16.23 -1.47
CA GLY A 210 7.48 17.50 -1.73
C GLY A 210 8.62 17.44 -2.75
N GLU A 211 9.02 16.24 -3.18
CA GLU A 211 9.99 16.08 -4.26
C GLU A 211 9.34 16.05 -5.67
N GLY A 212 8.03 15.88 -5.73
CA GLY A 212 7.23 15.81 -6.96
C GLY A 212 6.28 17.01 -7.10
N LYS A 213 5.07 16.73 -7.58
CA LYS A 213 4.08 17.74 -7.93
C LYS A 213 2.74 17.58 -7.20
N VAL A 214 2.63 16.67 -6.22
CA VAL A 214 1.39 16.46 -5.48
C VAL A 214 1.13 17.67 -4.56
N ASP A 215 -0.10 18.19 -4.60
CA ASP A 215 -0.56 19.23 -3.67
C ASP A 215 -0.95 18.59 -2.32
N TRP A 216 0.03 18.43 -1.45
CA TRP A 216 -0.10 17.75 -0.16
C TRP A 216 -1.09 18.43 0.79
N PRO A 217 -1.14 19.75 0.93
CA PRO A 217 -2.16 20.44 1.72
C PRO A 217 -3.58 20.09 1.26
N THR A 218 -3.84 20.20 -0.06
CA THR A 218 -5.14 19.87 -0.64
C THR A 218 -5.49 18.40 -0.45
N LEU A 219 -4.56 17.48 -0.73
CA LEU A 219 -4.79 16.05 -0.58
C LEU A 219 -5.08 15.65 0.87
N THR A 220 -4.33 16.22 1.81
CA THR A 220 -4.56 15.99 3.25
C THR A 220 -5.97 16.43 3.67
N GLN A 221 -6.45 17.57 3.16
CA GLN A 221 -7.80 18.06 3.44
C GLN A 221 -8.88 17.19 2.76
N LEU A 222 -8.65 16.72 1.54
CA LEU A 222 -9.56 15.81 0.84
C LEU A 222 -9.77 14.52 1.63
N LEU A 223 -8.70 13.89 2.11
CA LEU A 223 -8.77 12.67 2.92
C LEU A 223 -9.55 12.91 4.23
N LYS A 224 -9.29 14.02 4.92
CA LYS A 224 -10.03 14.39 6.14
C LYS A 224 -11.53 14.59 5.85
N ASN A 225 -11.86 15.27 4.77
CA ASN A 225 -13.25 15.53 4.37
C ASN A 225 -13.99 14.25 3.98
N ALA A 226 -13.28 13.25 3.45
CA ALA A 226 -13.79 11.92 3.16
C ALA A 226 -13.93 11.03 4.42
N GLY A 227 -13.60 11.55 5.61
CA GLY A 227 -13.67 10.82 6.88
C GLY A 227 -12.48 9.90 7.13
N TYR A 228 -11.43 9.94 6.31
CA TYR A 228 -10.25 9.13 6.54
C TYR A 228 -9.45 9.65 7.75
N GLY A 229 -9.35 8.82 8.78
CA GLY A 229 -8.59 9.10 10.00
C GLY A 229 -7.52 8.03 10.31
N GLY A 230 -7.14 7.25 9.30
CA GLY A 230 -6.20 6.13 9.43
C GLY A 230 -4.73 6.57 9.52
N VAL A 231 -3.87 5.83 8.85
CA VAL A 231 -2.42 6.00 8.85
C VAL A 231 -1.98 6.71 7.57
N TRP A 232 -1.11 7.68 7.73
CA TRP A 232 -0.31 8.27 6.67
C TRP A 232 0.90 7.36 6.46
N LEU A 233 0.76 6.39 5.58
CA LEU A 233 1.74 5.33 5.41
C LEU A 233 2.63 5.61 4.21
N TYR A 234 3.89 5.87 4.47
CA TYR A 234 4.87 6.07 3.40
C TYR A 234 5.24 4.77 2.71
N GLU A 235 5.14 4.78 1.40
CA GLU A 235 5.71 3.76 0.52
C GLU A 235 6.80 4.40 -0.35
N VAL A 236 7.94 4.65 0.29
CA VAL A 236 9.09 5.33 -0.31
C VAL A 236 10.36 4.59 0.06
N GLY A 237 11.16 4.26 -0.94
CA GLY A 237 12.48 3.65 -0.72
C GLY A 237 13.43 4.61 0.01
N PHE A 238 14.25 4.08 0.92
CA PHE A 238 15.24 4.87 1.65
C PHE A 238 16.36 5.36 0.73
N LYS A 239 16.78 4.53 -0.24
CA LYS A 239 17.80 4.90 -1.22
C LYS A 239 17.29 5.98 -2.16
N ALA A 240 18.19 6.91 -2.50
CA ALA A 240 17.89 7.92 -3.50
C ALA A 240 17.62 7.26 -4.86
N PRO A 241 16.45 7.47 -5.49
CA PRO A 241 16.20 6.93 -6.82
C PRO A 241 17.01 7.69 -7.86
N ARG A 242 17.35 7.03 -8.98
CA ARG A 242 18.10 7.68 -10.07
C ARG A 242 17.40 8.91 -10.62
N SER A 243 16.08 8.91 -10.63
CA SER A 243 15.24 10.03 -11.11
C SER A 243 15.19 11.22 -10.15
N ARG A 244 15.62 11.06 -8.90
CA ARG A 244 15.68 12.11 -7.89
C ARG A 244 16.90 11.90 -6.98
N PRO A 245 18.11 12.27 -7.42
CA PRO A 245 19.33 12.13 -6.62
C PRO A 245 19.23 12.94 -5.32
N ARG A 246 19.72 12.34 -4.23
CA ARG A 246 19.90 12.99 -2.92
C ARG A 246 21.37 12.84 -2.52
N SER A 247 21.86 13.70 -1.65
CA SER A 247 23.23 13.62 -1.13
C SER A 247 23.45 12.43 -0.19
N ARG A 248 22.36 11.92 0.40
CA ARG A 248 22.33 10.75 1.28
C ARG A 248 21.02 9.99 1.15
N ASP A 249 21.00 8.78 1.63
CA ASP A 249 19.78 8.01 1.81
C ASP A 249 18.88 8.65 2.88
N LEU A 250 17.58 8.40 2.77
CA LEU A 250 16.59 8.82 3.78
C LEU A 250 16.81 8.04 5.09
N THR A 251 16.45 8.68 6.19
CA THR A 251 16.35 8.05 7.52
C THR A 251 14.90 8.02 7.98
N CYS A 252 14.59 7.25 9.02
CA CYS A 252 13.23 7.23 9.58
C CYS A 252 12.78 8.62 10.08
N GLU A 253 13.72 9.43 10.58
CA GLU A 253 13.47 10.80 11.05
C GLU A 253 13.05 11.74 9.90
N ASP A 254 13.56 11.51 8.68
CA ASP A 254 13.15 12.31 7.51
C ASP A 254 11.66 12.15 7.22
N PHE A 255 11.13 10.93 7.31
CA PHE A 255 9.69 10.67 7.13
C PHE A 255 8.85 11.34 8.22
N VAL A 256 9.29 11.26 9.47
CA VAL A 256 8.57 11.89 10.58
C VAL A 256 8.59 13.41 10.46
N ARG A 257 9.73 14.02 10.09
CA ARG A 257 9.83 15.44 9.81
C ARG A 257 8.89 15.83 8.67
N ASN A 258 8.96 15.15 7.55
CA ASN A 258 8.13 15.39 6.38
C ASN A 258 6.64 15.34 6.70
N ALA A 259 6.18 14.32 7.43
CA ALA A 259 4.79 14.22 7.88
C ALA A 259 4.37 15.41 8.77
N ARG A 260 5.23 15.83 9.70
CA ARG A 260 4.96 16.98 10.59
C ARG A 260 4.86 18.29 9.81
N GLU A 261 5.71 18.48 8.81
CA GLU A 261 5.67 19.66 7.94
C GLU A 261 4.34 19.68 7.14
N ILE A 262 3.96 18.57 6.52
CA ILE A 262 2.70 18.45 5.77
C ILE A 262 1.49 18.69 6.69
N PHE A 263 1.43 18.05 7.84
CA PHE A 263 0.28 18.16 8.75
C PHE A 263 0.18 19.54 9.40
N GLY A 264 1.31 20.20 9.60
CA GLY A 264 1.39 21.55 10.16
C GLY A 264 1.19 22.67 9.14
N GLY A 265 1.12 22.32 7.83
CA GLY A 265 1.05 23.30 6.76
C GLY A 265 2.35 24.13 6.60
N PHE A 266 3.48 23.55 7.02
CA PHE A 266 4.79 24.18 6.86
C PHE A 266 5.39 23.86 5.49
N PRO A 267 6.33 24.69 5.00
CA PRO A 267 7.12 24.33 3.82
C PRO A 267 7.82 22.99 4.01
N ILE A 268 7.74 22.12 3.01
CA ILE A 268 8.38 20.81 3.05
C ILE A 268 9.87 20.99 2.78
N THR A 269 10.71 20.54 3.72
CA THR A 269 12.16 20.64 3.60
C THR A 269 12.71 19.51 2.74
N ALA A 270 13.40 19.89 1.66
CA ALA A 270 14.10 18.93 0.82
C ALA A 270 15.20 18.20 1.61
N VAL A 271 15.43 16.93 1.25
CA VAL A 271 16.60 16.18 1.72
C VAL A 271 17.70 16.37 0.67
N GLU A 272 18.63 17.29 0.98
CA GLU A 272 19.77 17.59 0.12
C GLU A 272 20.81 16.46 0.10
#